data_dfa5284ee20870d8bad75f3e3c0a4072
#
_entry.id   dfa5284ee20870d8bad75f3e3c0a4072
#
_cell.length_a   1.000
_cell.length_b   1.000
_cell.length_c   1.000
_cell.angle_alpha   90.00
_cell.angle_beta   90.00
_cell.angle_gamma   90.00
#
_symmetry.space_group_name_H-M   'P 1'
#
loop_
_entity.id
_entity.type
_entity.pdbx_description
1 polymer ?
#
loop_
_entity_poly.entity_id
_entity_poly.type
_entity_poly.pdbx_seq_one_letter_code
_entity_poly.pdbx_strand_id
1 'polypeptide(L)'
;MSPSSPTRRLRPLAAATLAAALFAVVAATGDRLGGWKPALLLPLGLATAASFAWLAWAALQQRRDERTDDEPIPLDPAALAEAAKRESERVREHVEKIRDARRREELRGELARLDASRDVELARAEMDLVVFGTVSAGKTSLINALVGRDVGETGAVMGTTRQGESHVYTLEGAEGVLRLVDTPGLAEAGLQGDAHEAEARRLAERADLLLFVVDHDLVRNEHAAIVALARLGKRSIVVFNKKDRFPDADRDAILAKLRERLAGVATAADVVAASASPRPIPVRVVQADGSHETVLDVQEPDVKDLRDRIAAVLANEGKLLRAANVLLKTRMVDREAQDVLGDERRRKCAKLIEHYQWVTATTVFANPVPALNLVQGAAVQLDLMADLARVYDLNPSSSQRHALAGNLGRAMLGAGLPEAATSVVAGIFKRTPATFVAGGVVQAATAAYLARVAGEALAEYYRNGESWGPGGIEAALLARFEALGRADFLQQFARQVFDRILSKTRPATQD
;
A
#
# COMPACT_ATOMS: atom_id res chain seq x y z
N MET A 1 6.37 -13.64 -26.62
CA MET A 1 7.11 -12.39 -26.88
C MET A 1 8.44 -12.48 -26.15
N SER A 2 9.56 -12.38 -26.87
CA SER A 2 10.90 -12.61 -26.34
C SER A 2 11.32 -11.53 -25.34
N PRO A 3 11.97 -11.89 -24.20
CA PRO A 3 12.42 -10.92 -23.22
C PRO A 3 13.53 -10.04 -23.79
N SER A 4 13.33 -8.72 -23.77
CA SER A 4 14.34 -7.73 -24.13
C SER A 4 15.51 -7.82 -23.15
N SER A 5 16.69 -8.20 -23.65
CA SER A 5 17.91 -8.39 -22.86
C SER A 5 18.32 -7.09 -22.13
N PRO A 6 18.73 -7.17 -20.84
CA PRO A 6 19.15 -6.01 -20.02
C PRO A 6 20.38 -5.28 -20.59
N THR A 7 21.16 -5.90 -21.43
CA THR A 7 22.30 -5.28 -22.15
C THR A 7 21.91 -4.16 -23.11
N ARG A 8 20.64 -4.12 -23.57
CA ARG A 8 20.13 -3.00 -24.40
C ARG A 8 19.93 -1.71 -23.60
N ARG A 9 19.71 -1.80 -22.27
CA ARG A 9 19.42 -0.63 -21.40
C ARG A 9 20.68 0.10 -20.91
N LEU A 10 21.83 -0.58 -20.81
CA LEU A 10 23.10 0.03 -20.36
C LEU A 10 23.86 0.76 -21.49
N ARG A 11 23.64 0.40 -22.73
CA ARG A 11 24.32 1.04 -23.89
C ARG A 11 24.08 2.56 -23.98
N PRO A 12 22.85 3.08 -23.79
CA PRO A 12 22.63 4.54 -23.89
C PRO A 12 23.16 5.33 -22.70
N LEU A 13 23.16 4.74 -21.48
CA LEU A 13 23.78 5.37 -20.31
C LEU A 13 25.29 5.50 -20.47
N ALA A 14 25.95 4.44 -20.92
CA ALA A 14 27.36 4.46 -21.23
C ALA A 14 27.69 5.43 -22.38
N ALA A 15 26.83 5.52 -23.40
CA ALA A 15 26.99 6.48 -24.51
C ALA A 15 26.78 7.94 -24.03
N ALA A 16 25.79 8.20 -23.15
CA ALA A 16 25.53 9.53 -22.60
C ALA A 16 26.67 10.00 -21.69
N THR A 17 27.19 9.12 -20.83
CA THR A 17 28.34 9.44 -19.96
C THR A 17 29.62 9.64 -20.75
N LEU A 18 29.86 8.83 -21.80
CA LEU A 18 31.00 8.99 -22.69
C LEU A 18 30.89 10.31 -23.46
N ALA A 19 29.74 10.64 -24.03
CA ALA A 19 29.50 11.90 -24.74
C ALA A 19 29.67 13.13 -23.83
N ALA A 20 29.16 13.07 -22.58
CA ALA A 20 29.36 14.13 -21.61
C ALA A 20 30.81 14.29 -21.19
N ALA A 21 31.56 13.20 -21.00
CA ALA A 21 32.99 13.21 -20.70
C ALA A 21 33.80 13.79 -21.87
N LEU A 22 33.48 13.39 -23.09
CA LEU A 22 34.13 13.91 -24.32
C LEU A 22 33.84 15.41 -24.47
N PHE A 23 32.61 15.84 -24.25
CA PHE A 23 32.22 17.26 -24.24
C PHE A 23 33.03 18.07 -23.22
N ALA A 24 33.13 17.56 -21.98
CA ALA A 24 33.91 18.19 -20.91
C ALA A 24 35.41 18.29 -21.29
N VAL A 25 36.01 17.25 -21.88
CA VAL A 25 37.38 17.24 -22.31
C VAL A 25 37.60 18.24 -23.45
N VAL A 26 36.71 18.28 -24.45
CA VAL A 26 36.81 19.22 -25.60
C VAL A 26 36.59 20.66 -25.12
N ALA A 27 35.67 20.88 -24.14
CA ALA A 27 35.48 22.20 -23.54
C ALA A 27 36.69 22.65 -22.73
N ALA A 28 37.30 21.77 -21.93
CA ALA A 28 38.48 22.06 -21.12
C ALA A 28 39.77 22.28 -21.90
N THR A 29 39.91 21.58 -23.04
CA THR A 29 41.12 21.71 -23.92
C THR A 29 40.93 22.74 -25.02
N GLY A 30 39.82 23.44 -25.02
CA GLY A 30 39.36 24.31 -26.11
C GLY A 30 40.31 25.45 -26.49
N ASP A 31 41.22 25.88 -25.64
CA ASP A 31 42.20 26.93 -25.93
C ASP A 31 43.33 26.46 -26.84
N ARG A 32 43.52 25.14 -26.96
CA ARG A 32 44.52 24.50 -27.84
C ARG A 32 43.97 24.14 -29.23
N LEU A 33 42.64 24.18 -29.43
CA LEU A 33 41.98 23.72 -30.68
C LEU A 33 41.64 24.82 -31.71
N GLY A 34 41.99 26.08 -31.42
CA GLY A 34 41.83 27.21 -32.38
C GLY A 34 40.39 27.38 -32.91
N GLY A 35 40.26 27.65 -34.21
CA GLY A 35 38.96 27.94 -34.90
C GLY A 35 37.99 26.75 -35.04
N TRP A 36 38.33 25.55 -34.64
CA TRP A 36 37.51 24.34 -34.80
C TRP A 36 36.47 24.13 -33.68
N LYS A 37 36.46 24.98 -32.64
CA LYS A 37 35.55 24.89 -31.47
C LYS A 37 34.08 24.72 -31.84
N PRO A 38 33.46 25.57 -32.69
CA PRO A 38 32.03 25.46 -32.99
C PRO A 38 31.70 24.18 -33.79
N ALA A 39 32.60 23.72 -34.65
CA ALA A 39 32.38 22.53 -35.47
C ALA A 39 32.36 21.22 -34.66
N LEU A 40 33.10 21.16 -33.54
CA LEU A 40 33.17 19.99 -32.67
C LEU A 40 32.19 20.08 -31.47
N LEU A 41 31.97 21.27 -30.89
CA LEU A 41 31.10 21.44 -29.74
C LEU A 41 29.61 21.36 -30.08
N LEU A 42 29.20 21.83 -31.29
CA LEU A 42 27.80 21.81 -31.72
C LEU A 42 27.24 20.38 -31.88
N PRO A 43 27.83 19.46 -32.61
CA PRO A 43 27.34 18.10 -32.75
C PRO A 43 27.47 17.30 -31.46
N LEU A 44 28.49 17.56 -30.63
CA LEU A 44 28.64 16.92 -29.32
C LEU A 44 27.58 17.40 -28.30
N GLY A 45 27.26 18.70 -28.29
CA GLY A 45 26.20 19.29 -27.53
C GLY A 45 24.80 18.77 -27.90
N LEU A 46 24.54 18.61 -29.22
CA LEU A 46 23.31 18.02 -29.72
C LEU A 46 23.19 16.52 -29.38
N ALA A 47 24.29 15.78 -29.44
CA ALA A 47 24.30 14.36 -29.04
C ALA A 47 24.06 14.17 -27.53
N THR A 48 24.64 15.02 -26.68
CA THR A 48 24.38 14.99 -25.24
C THR A 48 22.95 15.40 -24.94
N ALA A 49 22.42 16.46 -25.55
CA ALA A 49 21.02 16.89 -25.37
C ALA A 49 20.02 15.80 -25.83
N ALA A 50 20.27 15.16 -26.97
CA ALA A 50 19.47 14.05 -27.46
C ALA A 50 19.51 12.83 -26.50
N SER A 51 20.68 12.54 -25.92
CA SER A 51 20.84 11.46 -24.96
C SER A 51 20.09 11.76 -23.62
N PHE A 52 20.13 13.00 -23.14
CA PHE A 52 19.37 13.42 -21.98
C PHE A 52 17.85 13.43 -22.24
N ALA A 53 17.41 13.89 -23.41
CA ALA A 53 16.01 13.85 -23.83
C ALA A 53 15.49 12.40 -23.91
N TRP A 54 16.31 11.49 -24.45
CA TRP A 54 15.99 10.08 -24.52
C TRP A 54 15.96 9.42 -23.12
N LEU A 55 16.90 9.74 -22.23
CA LEU A 55 16.89 9.27 -20.83
C LEU A 55 15.68 9.81 -20.06
N ALA A 56 15.32 11.07 -20.24
CA ALA A 56 14.13 11.64 -19.66
C ALA A 56 12.86 10.95 -20.21
N TRP A 57 12.79 10.69 -21.50
CA TRP A 57 11.70 9.96 -22.14
C TRP A 57 11.64 8.50 -21.65
N ALA A 58 12.78 7.80 -21.54
CA ALA A 58 12.85 6.45 -21.00
C ALA A 58 12.45 6.38 -19.52
N ALA A 59 12.85 7.38 -18.73
CA ALA A 59 12.42 7.50 -17.31
C ALA A 59 10.92 7.80 -17.18
N LEU A 60 10.35 8.59 -18.10
CA LEU A 60 8.91 8.83 -18.17
C LEU A 60 8.16 7.58 -18.63
N GLN A 61 8.68 6.83 -19.58
CA GLN A 61 8.15 5.52 -19.98
C GLN A 61 8.21 4.52 -18.82
N GLN A 62 9.32 4.44 -18.10
CA GLN A 62 9.48 3.56 -16.95
C GLN A 62 8.52 3.93 -15.81
N ARG A 63 8.29 5.22 -15.54
CA ARG A 63 7.24 5.69 -14.62
C ARG A 63 5.83 5.39 -15.12
N ARG A 64 5.64 5.26 -16.43
CA ARG A 64 4.38 4.86 -17.04
C ARG A 64 4.16 3.35 -16.93
N ASP A 65 5.23 2.55 -17.04
CA ASP A 65 5.21 1.10 -16.85
C ASP A 65 5.06 0.70 -15.37
N GLU A 66 5.61 1.52 -14.42
CA GLU A 66 5.40 1.38 -12.97
C GLU A 66 3.98 1.79 -12.53
N ARG A 67 3.24 2.53 -13.37
CA ARG A 67 1.82 2.89 -13.17
C ARG A 67 0.84 1.88 -13.78
N THR A 68 1.28 0.68 -14.13
CA THR A 68 0.39 -0.35 -14.68
C THR A 68 -0.63 -0.90 -13.67
N ASP A 69 -0.53 -0.52 -12.38
CA ASP A 69 -1.59 -0.75 -11.40
C ASP A 69 -2.70 0.32 -11.41
N ASP A 70 -2.49 1.45 -12.13
CA ASP A 70 -3.45 2.55 -12.33
C ASP A 70 -3.86 2.68 -13.82
N GLU A 71 -4.15 1.57 -14.51
CA GLU A 71 -4.94 1.68 -15.73
C GLU A 71 -6.25 2.41 -15.38
N PRO A 72 -6.60 3.50 -16.08
CA PRO A 72 -7.85 4.19 -15.83
C PRO A 72 -8.99 3.17 -15.93
N ILE A 73 -9.77 3.05 -14.87
CA ILE A 73 -10.89 2.11 -14.80
C ILE A 73 -11.78 2.41 -16.00
N PRO A 74 -11.95 1.46 -16.94
CA PRO A 74 -12.78 1.71 -18.11
C PRO A 74 -14.21 2.03 -17.64
N LEU A 75 -14.82 3.06 -18.23
CA LEU A 75 -16.21 3.46 -17.93
C LEU A 75 -17.25 2.61 -18.66
N ASP A 76 -16.86 1.43 -19.13
CA ASP A 76 -17.75 0.46 -19.79
C ASP A 76 -17.86 -0.82 -18.95
N PRO A 77 -19.08 -1.26 -18.61
CA PRO A 77 -19.32 -2.47 -17.82
C PRO A 77 -18.72 -3.74 -18.44
N ALA A 78 -18.75 -3.88 -19.78
CA ALA A 78 -18.18 -5.04 -20.45
C ALA A 78 -16.65 -5.07 -20.36
N ALA A 79 -16.01 -3.92 -20.54
CA ALA A 79 -14.57 -3.79 -20.40
C ALA A 79 -14.10 -4.06 -18.95
N LEU A 80 -14.88 -3.65 -17.94
CA LEU A 80 -14.62 -3.96 -16.54
C LEU A 80 -14.76 -5.45 -16.22
N ALA A 81 -15.78 -6.11 -16.76
CA ALA A 81 -15.96 -7.55 -16.60
C ALA A 81 -14.80 -8.34 -17.20
N GLU A 82 -14.32 -7.93 -18.38
CA GLU A 82 -13.14 -8.53 -19.02
C GLU A 82 -11.83 -8.22 -18.24
N ALA A 83 -11.71 -7.02 -17.69
CA ALA A 83 -10.60 -6.67 -16.80
C ALA A 83 -10.59 -7.53 -15.54
N ALA A 84 -11.77 -7.78 -14.93
CA ALA A 84 -11.90 -8.66 -13.77
C ALA A 84 -11.49 -10.11 -14.09
N LYS A 85 -11.80 -10.60 -15.30
CA LYS A 85 -11.40 -11.94 -15.74
C LYS A 85 -9.87 -12.03 -15.90
N ARG A 86 -9.25 -11.05 -16.56
CA ARG A 86 -7.79 -11.00 -16.70
C ARG A 86 -7.09 -10.88 -15.35
N GLU A 87 -7.65 -10.09 -14.43
CA GLU A 87 -7.16 -9.98 -13.07
C GLU A 87 -7.23 -11.30 -12.32
N SER A 88 -8.35 -12.05 -12.43
CA SER A 88 -8.50 -13.38 -11.83
C SER A 88 -7.43 -14.37 -12.32
N GLU A 89 -7.06 -14.33 -13.60
CA GLU A 89 -5.98 -15.14 -14.15
C GLU A 89 -4.63 -14.78 -13.52
N ARG A 90 -4.35 -13.48 -13.34
CA ARG A 90 -3.13 -12.99 -12.67
C ARG A 90 -3.08 -13.40 -11.20
N VAL A 91 -4.20 -13.24 -10.48
CA VAL A 91 -4.31 -13.67 -9.08
C VAL A 91 -4.03 -15.17 -8.94
N ARG A 92 -4.55 -15.97 -9.85
CA ARG A 92 -4.30 -17.42 -9.85
C ARG A 92 -2.82 -17.74 -9.97
N GLU A 93 -2.08 -17.02 -10.82
CA GLU A 93 -0.63 -17.18 -10.92
C GLU A 93 0.10 -16.80 -9.63
N HIS A 94 -0.32 -15.73 -8.95
CA HIS A 94 0.25 -15.32 -7.67
C HIS A 94 -0.05 -16.34 -6.58
N VAL A 95 -1.28 -16.82 -6.48
CA VAL A 95 -1.71 -17.83 -5.50
C VAL A 95 -0.91 -19.12 -5.67
N GLU A 96 -0.67 -19.59 -6.90
CA GLU A 96 0.11 -20.82 -7.15
C GLU A 96 1.59 -20.68 -6.73
N LYS A 97 2.15 -19.46 -6.67
CA LYS A 97 3.51 -19.21 -6.19
C LYS A 97 3.65 -19.28 -4.66
N ILE A 98 2.55 -19.22 -3.91
CA ILE A 98 2.54 -19.31 -2.44
C ILE A 98 2.95 -20.72 -2.02
N ARG A 99 3.95 -20.83 -1.14
CA ARG A 99 4.47 -22.11 -0.64
C ARG A 99 3.68 -22.66 0.54
N ASP A 100 3.12 -21.79 1.37
CA ASP A 100 2.23 -22.19 2.46
C ASP A 100 0.97 -22.81 1.90
N ALA A 101 0.86 -24.14 2.03
CA ALA A 101 -0.23 -24.92 1.44
C ALA A 101 -1.62 -24.48 1.98
N ARG A 102 -1.70 -24.11 3.26
CA ARG A 102 -2.95 -23.68 3.88
C ARG A 102 -3.41 -22.34 3.30
N ARG A 103 -2.52 -21.35 3.28
CA ARG A 103 -2.82 -20.02 2.73
C ARG A 103 -3.12 -20.07 1.24
N ARG A 104 -2.37 -20.87 0.50
CA ARG A 104 -2.64 -21.10 -0.93
C ARG A 104 -4.03 -21.66 -1.17
N GLU A 105 -4.45 -22.68 -0.38
CA GLU A 105 -5.77 -23.30 -0.54
C GLU A 105 -6.90 -22.35 -0.10
N GLU A 106 -6.70 -21.56 0.95
CA GLU A 106 -7.65 -20.52 1.39
C GLU A 106 -7.91 -19.52 0.26
N LEU A 107 -6.86 -18.91 -0.31
CA LEU A 107 -6.96 -17.93 -1.39
C LEU A 107 -7.46 -18.53 -2.71
N ARG A 108 -7.05 -19.76 -3.03
CA ARG A 108 -7.59 -20.50 -4.18
C ARG A 108 -9.09 -20.71 -4.05
N GLY A 109 -9.56 -21.12 -2.88
CA GLY A 109 -10.98 -21.31 -2.60
C GLY A 109 -11.76 -20.00 -2.64
N GLU A 110 -11.18 -18.88 -2.21
CA GLU A 110 -11.80 -17.57 -2.31
C GLU A 110 -11.90 -17.09 -3.76
N LEU A 111 -10.81 -17.20 -4.53
CA LEU A 111 -10.81 -16.87 -5.96
C LEU A 111 -11.80 -17.72 -6.75
N ALA A 112 -11.86 -19.03 -6.47
CA ALA A 112 -12.82 -19.93 -7.12
C ALA A 112 -14.29 -19.54 -6.84
N ARG A 113 -14.60 -19.09 -5.62
CA ARG A 113 -15.93 -18.56 -5.26
C ARG A 113 -16.26 -17.28 -6.01
N LEU A 114 -15.29 -16.35 -6.12
CA LEU A 114 -15.47 -15.11 -6.89
C LEU A 114 -15.66 -15.41 -8.38
N ASP A 115 -14.91 -16.32 -8.95
CA ASP A 115 -15.05 -16.74 -10.34
C ASP A 115 -16.41 -17.40 -10.60
N ALA A 116 -16.87 -18.29 -9.72
CA ALA A 116 -18.17 -18.96 -9.84
C ALA A 116 -19.35 -18.01 -9.67
N SER A 117 -19.23 -16.99 -8.83
CA SER A 117 -20.29 -16.00 -8.59
C SER A 117 -20.27 -14.82 -9.55
N ARG A 118 -19.23 -14.66 -10.37
CA ARG A 118 -19.03 -13.49 -11.24
C ARG A 118 -20.23 -13.19 -12.14
N ASP A 119 -20.64 -14.17 -12.94
CA ASP A 119 -21.73 -13.99 -13.91
C ASP A 119 -23.06 -13.76 -13.20
N VAL A 120 -23.28 -14.41 -12.06
CA VAL A 120 -24.44 -14.20 -11.20
C VAL A 120 -24.44 -12.79 -10.62
N GLU A 121 -23.30 -12.31 -10.10
CA GLU A 121 -23.17 -10.94 -9.58
C GLU A 121 -23.37 -9.87 -10.66
N LEU A 122 -22.86 -10.09 -11.87
CA LEU A 122 -23.05 -9.16 -12.99
C LEU A 122 -24.52 -9.13 -13.46
N ALA A 123 -25.22 -10.26 -13.38
CA ALA A 123 -26.62 -10.41 -13.82
C ALA A 123 -27.65 -10.10 -12.72
N ARG A 124 -27.24 -10.04 -11.44
CA ARG A 124 -28.20 -9.85 -10.34
C ARG A 124 -28.93 -8.51 -10.45
N ALA A 125 -30.21 -8.53 -10.12
CA ALA A 125 -31.03 -7.32 -10.05
C ALA A 125 -30.86 -6.57 -8.71
N GLU A 126 -30.38 -7.26 -7.67
CA GLU A 126 -30.16 -6.68 -6.33
C GLU A 126 -28.85 -5.91 -6.24
N MET A 127 -28.88 -4.80 -5.51
CA MET A 127 -27.69 -4.00 -5.18
C MET A 127 -27.59 -3.78 -3.69
N ASP A 128 -26.37 -3.93 -3.16
CA ASP A 128 -26.06 -3.74 -1.75
C ASP A 128 -25.73 -2.28 -1.47
N LEU A 129 -26.63 -1.62 -0.72
CA LEU A 129 -26.48 -0.26 -0.24
C LEU A 129 -26.13 -0.30 1.25
N VAL A 130 -24.88 0.03 1.58
CA VAL A 130 -24.41 0.00 2.96
C VAL A 130 -24.39 1.40 3.54
N VAL A 131 -24.99 1.56 4.75
CA VAL A 131 -25.14 2.85 5.41
C VAL A 131 -24.08 2.99 6.50
N PHE A 132 -23.21 3.99 6.35
CA PHE A 132 -22.16 4.34 7.30
C PHE A 132 -22.41 5.70 7.94
N GLY A 133 -21.75 5.97 9.05
CA GLY A 133 -21.77 7.26 9.72
C GLY A 133 -21.49 7.11 11.20
N THR A 134 -21.30 8.25 11.87
CA THR A 134 -21.06 8.29 13.30
C THR A 134 -22.27 7.86 14.13
N VAL A 135 -22.04 7.62 15.42
CA VAL A 135 -23.11 7.33 16.38
C VAL A 135 -24.09 8.49 16.40
N SER A 136 -25.37 8.17 16.46
CA SER A 136 -26.45 9.16 16.48
C SER A 136 -26.60 10.05 15.23
N ALA A 137 -25.85 9.80 14.13
CA ALA A 137 -26.08 10.51 12.86
C ALA A 137 -27.45 10.20 12.23
N GLY A 138 -28.14 9.16 12.73
CA GLY A 138 -29.49 8.78 12.30
C GLY A 138 -29.50 7.75 11.15
N LYS A 139 -28.54 6.83 11.12
CA LYS A 139 -28.45 5.74 10.14
C LYS A 139 -29.72 4.89 10.06
N THR A 140 -30.11 4.30 11.19
CA THR A 140 -31.31 3.45 11.30
C THR A 140 -32.58 4.24 10.97
N SER A 141 -32.68 5.49 11.45
CA SER A 141 -33.81 6.38 11.10
C SER A 141 -33.85 6.66 9.59
N LEU A 142 -32.70 6.81 8.95
CA LEU A 142 -32.59 7.02 7.49
C LEU A 142 -33.06 5.79 6.71
N ILE A 143 -32.68 4.60 7.17
CA ILE A 143 -33.11 3.32 6.59
C ILE A 143 -34.64 3.19 6.73
N ASN A 144 -35.19 3.43 7.93
CA ASN A 144 -36.63 3.39 8.18
C ASN A 144 -37.38 4.37 7.26
N ALA A 145 -36.89 5.60 7.12
CA ALA A 145 -37.46 6.61 6.26
C ALA A 145 -37.39 6.25 4.76
N LEU A 146 -36.29 5.61 4.32
CA LEU A 146 -36.16 5.14 2.94
C LEU A 146 -37.12 3.99 2.64
N VAL A 147 -37.24 3.02 3.57
CA VAL A 147 -38.10 1.84 3.43
C VAL A 147 -39.58 2.17 3.64
N GLY A 148 -39.88 3.29 4.30
CA GLY A 148 -41.26 3.72 4.58
C GLY A 148 -41.95 2.93 5.69
N ARG A 149 -41.18 2.20 6.50
CA ARG A 149 -41.65 1.44 7.68
C ARG A 149 -40.53 1.27 8.70
N ASP A 150 -40.88 1.05 9.95
CA ASP A 150 -39.92 0.75 11.00
C ASP A 150 -39.36 -0.65 10.81
N VAL A 151 -38.11 -0.77 10.38
CA VAL A 151 -37.38 -2.02 10.16
C VAL A 151 -36.22 -2.22 11.13
N GLY A 152 -35.83 -1.18 11.86
CA GLY A 152 -34.80 -1.25 12.89
C GLY A 152 -35.16 -0.41 14.12
N GLU A 153 -34.70 -0.84 15.32
CA GLU A 153 -34.93 -0.09 16.56
C GLU A 153 -34.13 1.21 16.56
N THR A 154 -34.81 2.33 16.76
CA THR A 154 -34.20 3.64 16.94
C THR A 154 -34.21 4.00 18.42
N GLY A 155 -33.05 4.17 19.04
CA GLY A 155 -32.92 4.55 20.44
C GLY A 155 -31.93 5.69 20.66
N ALA A 156 -32.17 6.47 21.75
CA ALA A 156 -31.24 7.50 22.20
C ALA A 156 -29.99 6.93 22.92
N VAL A 157 -29.95 5.62 23.15
CA VAL A 157 -28.85 4.94 23.84
C VAL A 157 -27.79 4.54 22.79
N MET A 158 -26.53 4.88 23.04
CA MET A 158 -25.40 4.50 22.17
C MET A 158 -25.35 2.98 22.01
N GLY A 159 -25.18 2.50 20.77
CA GLY A 159 -24.89 1.09 20.47
C GLY A 159 -26.11 0.18 20.35
N THR A 160 -27.25 0.68 19.89
CA THR A 160 -28.46 -0.16 19.68
C THR A 160 -28.30 -1.18 18.55
N THR A 161 -27.49 -0.90 17.53
CA THR A 161 -27.22 -1.83 16.42
C THR A 161 -26.00 -2.69 16.73
N ARG A 162 -26.22 -3.95 17.16
CA ARG A 162 -25.14 -4.89 17.54
C ARG A 162 -24.62 -5.76 16.40
N GLN A 163 -25.39 -5.93 15.32
CA GLN A 163 -25.02 -6.69 14.13
C GLN A 163 -25.57 -5.95 12.91
N GLY A 164 -24.88 -6.05 11.75
CA GLY A 164 -25.36 -5.46 10.50
C GLY A 164 -26.70 -6.09 10.11
N GLU A 165 -27.80 -5.38 10.28
CA GLU A 165 -29.13 -5.81 9.84
C GLU A 165 -29.32 -5.44 8.38
N SER A 166 -29.89 -6.37 7.59
CA SER A 166 -30.13 -6.16 6.17
C SER A 166 -31.62 -6.14 5.85
N HIS A 167 -32.06 -5.10 5.15
CA HIS A 167 -33.45 -4.89 4.78
C HIS A 167 -33.57 -4.77 3.26
N VAL A 168 -34.51 -5.54 2.68
CA VAL A 168 -34.77 -5.51 1.23
C VAL A 168 -35.81 -4.44 0.94
N TYR A 169 -35.51 -3.57 -0.01
CA TYR A 169 -36.34 -2.45 -0.43
C TYR A 169 -36.39 -2.34 -1.94
N THR A 170 -37.57 -2.12 -2.50
CA THR A 170 -37.75 -1.80 -3.92
C THR A 170 -37.94 -0.31 -4.07
N LEU A 171 -37.04 0.37 -4.75
CA LEU A 171 -37.12 1.81 -4.99
C LEU A 171 -38.06 2.06 -6.17
N GLU A 172 -39.11 2.87 -5.97
CA GLU A 172 -39.98 3.29 -7.05
C GLU A 172 -39.17 4.07 -8.10
N GLY A 173 -39.30 3.66 -9.38
CA GLY A 173 -38.59 4.31 -10.51
C GLY A 173 -37.17 3.82 -10.79
N ALA A 174 -36.64 2.85 -10.05
CA ALA A 174 -35.38 2.16 -10.38
C ALA A 174 -35.62 0.70 -10.76
N GLU A 175 -34.92 0.22 -11.81
CA GLU A 175 -34.89 -1.19 -12.12
C GLU A 175 -33.99 -1.91 -11.10
N GLY A 176 -34.57 -2.69 -10.19
CA GLY A 176 -33.84 -3.54 -9.27
C GLY A 176 -34.29 -3.42 -7.81
N VAL A 177 -33.77 -4.31 -7.00
CA VAL A 177 -34.03 -4.42 -5.57
C VAL A 177 -32.81 -3.91 -4.81
N LEU A 178 -33.01 -3.00 -3.86
CA LEU A 178 -31.97 -2.52 -2.96
C LEU A 178 -31.97 -3.35 -1.67
N ARG A 179 -30.81 -3.85 -1.29
CA ARG A 179 -30.58 -4.41 0.02
C ARG A 179 -29.84 -3.37 0.88
N LEU A 180 -30.57 -2.75 1.79
CA LEU A 180 -30.03 -1.79 2.74
C LEU A 180 -29.37 -2.54 3.90
N VAL A 181 -28.12 -2.24 4.18
CA VAL A 181 -27.38 -2.85 5.29
C VAL A 181 -27.02 -1.76 6.29
N ASP A 182 -27.57 -1.84 7.51
CA ASP A 182 -27.19 -0.96 8.62
C ASP A 182 -25.89 -1.43 9.24
N THR A 183 -24.96 -0.50 9.51
CA THR A 183 -23.67 -0.81 10.13
C THR A 183 -23.60 -0.21 11.52
N PRO A 184 -22.96 -0.88 12.48
CA PRO A 184 -22.56 -0.26 13.74
C PRO A 184 -21.76 1.01 13.46
N GLY A 185 -21.95 2.07 14.26
CA GLY A 185 -21.31 3.36 14.01
C GLY A 185 -19.78 3.26 13.95
N LEU A 186 -19.18 3.77 12.89
CA LEU A 186 -17.72 3.80 12.71
C LEU A 186 -16.97 4.49 13.87
N ALA A 187 -17.66 5.32 14.66
CA ALA A 187 -17.07 6.03 15.79
C ALA A 187 -17.35 5.38 17.15
N GLU A 188 -18.12 4.31 17.21
CA GLU A 188 -18.15 3.45 18.41
C GLU A 188 -16.79 2.77 18.64
N ALA A 189 -15.99 2.68 17.60
CA ALA A 189 -14.58 2.30 17.60
C ALA A 189 -13.60 3.39 18.08
N GLY A 190 -14.07 4.46 18.71
CA GLY A 190 -13.22 5.44 19.41
C GLY A 190 -12.37 4.85 20.56
N LEU A 191 -12.47 3.56 20.75
CA LEU A 191 -11.55 2.71 21.51
C LEU A 191 -10.74 1.88 20.52
N GLN A 192 -9.49 2.27 20.27
CA GLN A 192 -8.36 1.43 19.88
C GLN A 192 -8.71 -0.05 19.64
N GLY A 193 -9.30 -0.38 18.50
CA GLY A 193 -9.64 -1.75 18.19
C GLY A 193 -9.75 -1.98 16.70
N ASP A 194 -8.65 -2.48 16.10
CA ASP A 194 -8.52 -2.92 14.70
C ASP A 194 -9.68 -3.80 14.19
N ALA A 195 -10.45 -4.41 15.10
CA ALA A 195 -11.51 -5.35 14.76
C ALA A 195 -12.78 -4.68 14.18
N HIS A 196 -13.23 -3.56 14.74
CA HIS A 196 -14.43 -2.85 14.24
C HIS A 196 -14.15 -2.07 12.95
N GLU A 197 -12.95 -1.52 12.82
CA GLU A 197 -12.50 -0.91 11.55
C GLU A 197 -12.41 -1.97 10.44
N ALA A 198 -11.88 -3.15 10.76
CA ALA A 198 -11.81 -4.27 9.84
C ALA A 198 -13.20 -4.75 9.42
N GLU A 199 -14.18 -4.80 10.32
CA GLU A 199 -15.56 -5.21 10.00
C GLU A 199 -16.27 -4.15 9.15
N ALA A 200 -16.18 -2.87 9.50
CA ALA A 200 -16.70 -1.78 8.67
C ALA A 200 -16.08 -1.78 7.27
N ARG A 201 -14.78 -2.04 7.17
CA ARG A 201 -14.09 -2.19 5.90
C ARG A 201 -14.62 -3.37 5.09
N ARG A 202 -14.81 -4.54 5.72
CA ARG A 202 -15.40 -5.73 5.05
C ARG A 202 -16.81 -5.48 4.53
N LEU A 203 -17.63 -4.76 5.30
CA LEU A 203 -18.97 -4.38 4.85
C LEU A 203 -18.92 -3.40 3.67
N ALA A 204 -18.02 -2.40 3.74
CA ALA A 204 -17.78 -1.48 2.63
C ALA A 204 -17.31 -2.21 1.37
N GLU A 205 -16.46 -3.21 1.51
CA GLU A 205 -15.94 -4.02 0.42
C GLU A 205 -17.04 -4.78 -0.33
N ARG A 206 -18.09 -5.18 0.37
CA ARG A 206 -19.26 -5.87 -0.21
C ARG A 206 -20.28 -4.93 -0.84
N ALA A 207 -20.33 -3.67 -0.40
CA ALA A 207 -21.28 -2.68 -0.88
C ALA A 207 -21.11 -2.38 -2.38
N ASP A 208 -22.24 -2.25 -3.09
CA ASP A 208 -22.26 -1.70 -4.43
C ASP A 208 -22.27 -0.17 -4.41
N LEU A 209 -22.98 0.40 -3.41
CA LEU A 209 -23.06 1.83 -3.16
C LEU A 209 -22.97 2.09 -1.66
N LEU A 210 -22.26 3.14 -1.25
CA LEU A 210 -22.15 3.57 0.13
C LEU A 210 -23.01 4.80 0.39
N LEU A 211 -23.77 4.82 1.50
CA LEU A 211 -24.35 6.03 2.06
C LEU A 211 -23.58 6.44 3.29
N PHE A 212 -22.97 7.61 3.28
CA PHE A 212 -22.26 8.16 4.41
C PHE A 212 -23.09 9.23 5.10
N VAL A 213 -23.60 8.95 6.29
CA VAL A 213 -24.55 9.81 7.02
C VAL A 213 -23.80 10.67 8.02
N VAL A 214 -23.97 11.98 7.90
CA VAL A 214 -23.47 13.01 8.82
C VAL A 214 -24.61 13.91 9.28
N ASP A 215 -24.55 14.48 10.49
CA ASP A 215 -25.55 15.39 11.00
C ASP A 215 -25.02 16.79 11.34
N HIS A 216 -23.78 17.06 10.94
CA HIS A 216 -23.07 18.33 11.09
C HIS A 216 -21.95 18.43 10.02
N ASP A 217 -21.09 19.45 10.08
CA ASP A 217 -19.88 19.52 9.25
C ASP A 217 -18.94 18.34 9.59
N LEU A 218 -18.21 17.84 8.59
CA LEU A 218 -17.32 16.69 8.73
C LEU A 218 -16.25 16.91 9.79
N VAL A 219 -16.15 15.99 10.74
CA VAL A 219 -14.98 15.91 11.61
C VAL A 219 -13.84 15.17 10.90
N ARG A 220 -12.61 15.35 11.42
CA ARG A 220 -11.40 14.80 10.78
C ARG A 220 -11.49 13.30 10.50
N ASN A 221 -11.99 12.52 11.45
CA ASN A 221 -12.07 11.06 11.33
C ASN A 221 -13.10 10.63 10.28
N GLU A 222 -14.25 11.30 10.20
CA GLU A 222 -15.26 11.06 9.15
C GLU A 222 -14.70 11.34 7.77
N HIS A 223 -14.06 12.51 7.60
CA HIS A 223 -13.41 12.84 6.36
C HIS A 223 -12.36 11.81 5.95
N ALA A 224 -11.49 11.38 6.88
CA ALA A 224 -10.48 10.37 6.63
C ALA A 224 -11.11 9.02 6.22
N ALA A 225 -12.22 8.62 6.85
CA ALA A 225 -12.95 7.40 6.51
C ALA A 225 -13.56 7.46 5.09
N ILE A 226 -14.22 8.58 4.75
CA ILE A 226 -14.79 8.78 3.41
C ILE A 226 -13.69 8.73 2.35
N VAL A 227 -12.57 9.43 2.57
CA VAL A 227 -11.41 9.44 1.64
C VAL A 227 -10.82 8.05 1.49
N ALA A 228 -10.69 7.29 2.58
CA ALA A 228 -10.16 5.92 2.53
C ALA A 228 -11.06 5.00 1.69
N LEU A 229 -12.37 5.08 1.88
CA LEU A 229 -13.34 4.29 1.11
C LEU A 229 -13.39 4.70 -0.37
N ALA A 230 -13.30 6.00 -0.66
CA ALA A 230 -13.24 6.49 -2.04
C ALA A 230 -11.95 6.04 -2.76
N ARG A 231 -10.82 6.01 -2.05
CA ARG A 231 -9.55 5.45 -2.58
C ARG A 231 -9.62 3.97 -2.91
N LEU A 232 -10.52 3.23 -2.28
CA LEU A 232 -10.83 1.85 -2.65
C LEU A 232 -11.69 1.75 -3.92
N GLY A 233 -12.04 2.90 -4.54
CA GLY A 233 -12.89 2.94 -5.73
C GLY A 233 -14.38 2.76 -5.45
N LYS A 234 -14.81 2.89 -4.19
CA LYS A 234 -16.22 2.75 -3.82
C LYS A 234 -17.02 4.02 -4.08
N ARG A 235 -18.11 3.85 -4.82
CA ARG A 235 -19.07 4.92 -5.08
C ARG A 235 -19.82 5.27 -3.80
N SER A 236 -19.84 6.55 -3.44
CA SER A 236 -20.43 7.01 -2.18
C SER A 236 -21.37 8.20 -2.41
N ILE A 237 -22.48 8.23 -1.67
CA ILE A 237 -23.35 9.40 -1.50
C ILE A 237 -23.22 9.85 -0.06
N VAL A 238 -23.00 11.14 0.16
CA VAL A 238 -22.91 11.74 1.50
C VAL A 238 -24.24 12.40 1.83
N VAL A 239 -24.83 11.99 2.96
CA VAL A 239 -26.14 12.44 3.40
C VAL A 239 -25.99 13.34 4.62
N PHE A 240 -26.26 14.62 4.45
CA PHE A 240 -26.42 15.55 5.58
C PHE A 240 -27.81 15.36 6.16
N ASN A 241 -27.90 14.57 7.24
CA ASN A 241 -29.15 14.23 7.91
C ASN A 241 -29.52 15.28 8.98
N LYS A 242 -30.77 15.26 9.44
CA LYS A 242 -31.31 16.19 10.45
C LYS A 242 -31.30 17.66 9.96
N LYS A 243 -31.51 17.87 8.65
CA LYS A 243 -31.57 19.22 8.08
C LYS A 243 -32.65 20.10 8.70
N ASP A 244 -33.67 19.49 9.30
CA ASP A 244 -34.73 20.13 10.06
C ASP A 244 -34.26 20.93 11.28
N ARG A 245 -33.06 20.67 11.78
CA ARG A 245 -32.47 21.33 12.94
C ARG A 245 -31.79 22.65 12.61
N PHE A 246 -31.62 22.96 11.35
CA PHE A 246 -30.88 24.13 10.86
C PHE A 246 -31.78 25.05 10.05
N PRO A 247 -31.68 26.38 10.21
CA PRO A 247 -32.27 27.34 9.29
C PRO A 247 -31.75 27.15 7.87
N ASP A 248 -32.51 27.56 6.86
CA ASP A 248 -32.17 27.36 5.44
C ASP A 248 -30.78 27.90 5.08
N ALA A 249 -30.43 29.10 5.54
CA ALA A 249 -29.12 29.69 5.27
C ALA A 249 -27.94 28.88 5.87
N ASP A 250 -28.10 28.35 7.09
CA ASP A 250 -27.06 27.56 7.74
C ASP A 250 -26.95 26.21 7.07
N ARG A 251 -28.07 25.59 6.69
CA ARG A 251 -28.12 24.34 5.93
C ARG A 251 -27.36 24.45 4.62
N ASP A 252 -27.62 25.52 3.84
CA ASP A 252 -26.98 25.76 2.57
C ASP A 252 -25.46 26.02 2.72
N ALA A 253 -25.06 26.72 3.78
CA ALA A 253 -23.67 26.93 4.12
C ALA A 253 -22.96 25.61 4.49
N ILE A 254 -23.60 24.75 5.29
CA ILE A 254 -23.07 23.42 5.65
C ILE A 254 -22.91 22.56 4.40
N LEU A 255 -23.94 22.50 3.54
CA LEU A 255 -23.87 21.74 2.29
C LEU A 255 -22.77 22.23 1.36
N ALA A 256 -22.60 23.56 1.21
CA ALA A 256 -21.53 24.13 0.41
C ALA A 256 -20.15 23.72 0.94
N LYS A 257 -19.97 23.76 2.26
CA LYS A 257 -18.72 23.37 2.91
C LYS A 257 -18.43 21.87 2.81
N LEU A 258 -19.47 21.02 2.94
CA LEU A 258 -19.33 19.58 2.72
C LEU A 258 -18.89 19.27 1.28
N ARG A 259 -19.48 19.95 0.28
CA ARG A 259 -19.12 19.83 -1.13
C ARG A 259 -17.69 20.28 -1.40
N GLU A 260 -17.26 21.38 -0.79
CA GLU A 260 -15.88 21.87 -0.89
C GLU A 260 -14.88 20.85 -0.32
N ARG A 261 -15.14 20.35 0.88
CA ARG A 261 -14.23 19.41 1.57
C ARG A 261 -14.17 18.03 0.92
N LEU A 262 -15.22 17.62 0.22
CA LEU A 262 -15.30 16.35 -0.49
C LEU A 262 -14.97 16.48 -1.99
N ALA A 263 -14.50 17.66 -2.43
CA ALA A 263 -14.05 17.85 -3.80
C ALA A 263 -12.96 16.84 -4.18
N GLY A 264 -13.13 16.13 -5.31
CA GLY A 264 -12.25 15.04 -5.73
C GLY A 264 -12.53 13.66 -5.10
N VAL A 265 -13.48 13.60 -4.14
CA VAL A 265 -13.90 12.33 -3.49
C VAL A 265 -15.35 11.99 -3.87
N ALA A 266 -16.23 12.98 -3.84
CA ALA A 266 -17.63 12.87 -4.27
C ALA A 266 -17.99 14.06 -5.16
N THR A 267 -18.96 13.86 -6.06
CA THR A 267 -19.49 14.98 -6.87
C THR A 267 -20.40 15.84 -6.02
N ALA A 268 -20.60 17.11 -6.40
CA ALA A 268 -21.51 18.00 -5.68
C ALA A 268 -22.95 17.46 -5.62
N ALA A 269 -23.38 16.70 -6.63
CA ALA A 269 -24.68 16.04 -6.68
C ALA A 269 -24.79 14.85 -5.70
N ASP A 270 -23.67 14.30 -5.25
CA ASP A 270 -23.63 13.18 -4.29
C ASP A 270 -23.67 13.65 -2.83
N VAL A 271 -23.72 14.96 -2.59
CA VAL A 271 -23.88 15.52 -1.25
C VAL A 271 -25.29 16.07 -1.15
N VAL A 272 -26.16 15.31 -0.48
CA VAL A 272 -27.60 15.59 -0.39
C VAL A 272 -28.03 15.82 1.07
N ALA A 273 -29.08 16.61 1.28
CA ALA A 273 -29.64 16.85 2.60
C ALA A 273 -30.90 16.02 2.83
N ALA A 274 -31.07 15.49 4.04
CA ALA A 274 -32.24 14.72 4.44
C ALA A 274 -32.68 15.06 5.86
N SER A 275 -33.94 14.72 6.18
CA SER A 275 -34.47 14.69 7.52
C SER A 275 -35.19 13.38 7.72
N ALA A 276 -34.49 12.38 8.26
CA ALA A 276 -34.99 11.03 8.41
C ALA A 276 -36.02 10.87 9.53
N SER A 277 -35.90 11.69 10.57
CA SER A 277 -36.81 11.73 11.72
C SER A 277 -36.89 13.16 12.23
N PRO A 278 -37.68 14.03 11.54
CA PRO A 278 -37.78 15.43 11.89
C PRO A 278 -38.37 15.61 13.29
N ARG A 279 -38.01 16.71 13.96
CA ARG A 279 -38.54 17.04 15.27
C ARG A 279 -40.00 17.45 15.18
N PRO A 280 -40.87 16.95 16.06
CA PRO A 280 -42.23 17.43 16.14
C PRO A 280 -42.26 18.96 16.40
N ILE A 281 -43.14 19.65 15.69
CA ILE A 281 -43.30 21.08 15.83
C ILE A 281 -44.48 21.37 16.78
N PRO A 282 -44.32 22.17 17.85
CA PRO A 282 -45.44 22.60 18.69
C PRO A 282 -46.34 23.55 17.90
N VAL A 283 -47.56 23.12 17.60
CA VAL A 283 -48.57 23.91 16.91
C VAL A 283 -49.64 24.29 17.93
N ARG A 284 -49.96 25.56 18.01
CA ARG A 284 -51.05 26.08 18.87
C ARG A 284 -52.36 25.94 18.09
N VAL A 285 -53.21 25.04 18.53
CA VAL A 285 -54.54 24.84 17.95
C VAL A 285 -55.54 25.64 18.81
N VAL A 286 -56.35 26.49 18.13
CA VAL A 286 -57.44 27.19 18.78
C VAL A 286 -58.69 26.31 18.74
N GLN A 287 -59.20 25.94 19.92
CA GLN A 287 -60.40 25.12 20.05
C GLN A 287 -61.68 25.95 19.79
N ALA A 288 -62.80 25.29 19.53
CA ALA A 288 -64.06 25.98 19.24
C ALA A 288 -64.57 26.83 20.44
N ASP A 289 -64.11 26.58 21.65
CA ASP A 289 -64.40 27.33 22.88
C ASP A 289 -63.47 28.53 23.11
N GLY A 290 -62.52 28.78 22.19
CA GLY A 290 -61.52 29.84 22.27
C GLY A 290 -60.30 29.50 23.14
N SER A 291 -60.21 28.30 23.70
CA SER A 291 -59.04 27.84 24.41
C SER A 291 -57.86 27.50 23.42
N HIS A 292 -56.64 27.60 23.93
CA HIS A 292 -55.46 27.29 23.16
C HIS A 292 -54.82 25.98 23.68
N GLU A 293 -54.70 25.00 22.81
CA GLU A 293 -53.99 23.78 23.11
C GLU A 293 -52.73 23.70 22.26
N THR A 294 -51.62 23.31 22.86
CA THR A 294 -50.38 23.07 22.13
C THR A 294 -50.27 21.57 21.79
N VAL A 295 -50.43 21.24 20.52
CA VAL A 295 -50.30 19.89 20.00
C VAL A 295 -48.95 19.75 19.30
N LEU A 296 -48.25 18.63 19.52
CA LEU A 296 -47.03 18.31 18.78
C LEU A 296 -47.41 17.73 17.41
N ASP A 297 -47.14 18.48 16.36
CA ASP A 297 -47.34 18.04 14.99
C ASP A 297 -46.10 17.27 14.54
N VAL A 298 -46.28 15.97 14.27
CA VAL A 298 -45.21 15.06 13.82
C VAL A 298 -45.03 15.21 12.33
N GLN A 299 -43.89 15.70 11.94
CA GLN A 299 -43.53 15.94 10.54
C GLN A 299 -43.12 14.61 9.86
N GLU A 300 -43.49 14.44 8.60
CA GLU A 300 -43.06 13.31 7.78
C GLU A 300 -41.55 13.38 7.46
N PRO A 301 -40.88 12.23 7.30
CA PRO A 301 -39.50 12.19 6.86
C PRO A 301 -39.32 12.84 5.47
N ASP A 302 -38.35 13.74 5.37
CA ASP A 302 -37.98 14.37 4.09
C ASP A 302 -36.65 13.76 3.58
N VAL A 303 -36.81 12.70 2.76
CA VAL A 303 -35.73 11.94 2.12
C VAL A 303 -35.86 11.90 0.58
N LYS A 304 -36.68 12.80 0.02
CA LYS A 304 -36.96 12.80 -1.42
C LYS A 304 -35.69 12.98 -2.26
N ASP A 305 -34.91 14.02 -1.98
CA ASP A 305 -33.70 14.32 -2.75
C ASP A 305 -32.70 13.15 -2.68
N LEU A 306 -32.64 12.44 -1.55
CA LEU A 306 -31.81 11.25 -1.39
C LEU A 306 -32.35 10.09 -2.24
N ARG A 307 -33.66 9.82 -2.22
CA ARG A 307 -34.28 8.79 -3.08
C ARG A 307 -34.01 9.07 -4.55
N ASP A 308 -34.24 10.30 -4.99
CA ASP A 308 -34.03 10.72 -6.38
C ASP A 308 -32.54 10.53 -6.78
N ARG A 309 -31.61 10.86 -5.88
CA ARG A 309 -30.18 10.67 -6.14
C ARG A 309 -29.79 9.21 -6.21
N ILE A 310 -30.25 8.37 -5.28
CA ILE A 310 -30.01 6.93 -5.32
C ILE A 310 -30.57 6.35 -6.63
N ALA A 311 -31.83 6.69 -7.00
CA ALA A 311 -32.44 6.22 -8.24
C ALA A 311 -31.62 6.62 -9.47
N ALA A 312 -31.15 7.88 -9.53
CA ALA A 312 -30.33 8.36 -10.63
C ALA A 312 -28.98 7.63 -10.76
N VAL A 313 -28.31 7.35 -9.62
CA VAL A 313 -27.06 6.57 -9.62
C VAL A 313 -27.31 5.13 -10.07
N LEU A 314 -28.37 4.49 -9.58
CA LEU A 314 -28.68 3.11 -9.94
C LEU A 314 -29.05 2.97 -11.41
N ALA A 315 -29.88 3.88 -11.94
CA ALA A 315 -30.29 3.86 -13.34
C ALA A 315 -29.12 4.08 -14.31
N ASN A 316 -28.23 5.02 -13.98
CA ASN A 316 -27.14 5.40 -14.88
C ASN A 316 -25.86 4.57 -14.68
N GLU A 317 -25.57 4.18 -13.46
CA GLU A 317 -24.28 3.58 -13.08
C GLU A 317 -24.41 2.14 -12.56
N GLY A 318 -25.61 1.58 -12.35
CA GLY A 318 -25.81 0.30 -11.64
C GLY A 318 -25.05 -0.88 -12.24
N LYS A 319 -25.04 -1.04 -13.58
CA LYS A 319 -24.26 -2.10 -14.26
C LYS A 319 -22.76 -1.88 -14.10
N LEU A 320 -22.33 -0.63 -14.21
CA LEU A 320 -20.93 -0.24 -14.05
C LEU A 320 -20.44 -0.52 -12.62
N LEU A 321 -21.25 -0.18 -11.61
CA LEU A 321 -20.92 -0.41 -10.20
C LEU A 321 -20.76 -1.90 -9.88
N ARG A 322 -21.64 -2.76 -10.40
CA ARG A 322 -21.49 -4.21 -10.22
C ARG A 322 -20.20 -4.74 -10.85
N ALA A 323 -19.93 -4.35 -12.10
CA ALA A 323 -18.69 -4.76 -12.78
C ALA A 323 -17.42 -4.24 -12.07
N ALA A 324 -17.45 -2.99 -11.61
CA ALA A 324 -16.37 -2.41 -10.82
C ALA A 324 -16.16 -3.17 -9.50
N ASN A 325 -17.23 -3.56 -8.81
CA ASN A 325 -17.13 -4.33 -7.57
C ASN A 325 -16.53 -5.71 -7.77
N VAL A 326 -16.90 -6.41 -8.83
CA VAL A 326 -16.28 -7.70 -9.16
C VAL A 326 -14.78 -7.54 -9.35
N LEU A 327 -14.34 -6.52 -10.10
CA LEU A 327 -12.93 -6.23 -10.31
C LEU A 327 -12.22 -5.87 -8.99
N LEU A 328 -12.85 -5.03 -8.15
CA LEU A 328 -12.29 -4.63 -6.86
C LEU A 328 -12.12 -5.82 -5.91
N LYS A 329 -13.12 -6.69 -5.80
CA LYS A 329 -13.03 -7.93 -5.00
C LYS A 329 -11.87 -8.81 -5.47
N THR A 330 -11.71 -8.97 -6.78
CA THR A 330 -10.60 -9.75 -7.36
C THR A 330 -9.25 -9.12 -7.04
N ARG A 331 -9.10 -7.78 -7.16
CA ARG A 331 -7.87 -7.05 -6.79
C ARG A 331 -7.53 -7.16 -5.31
N MET A 332 -8.53 -7.30 -4.45
CA MET A 332 -8.29 -7.50 -3.01
C MET A 332 -7.65 -8.86 -2.73
N VAL A 333 -8.15 -9.92 -3.36
CA VAL A 333 -7.52 -11.25 -3.26
C VAL A 333 -6.10 -11.21 -3.82
N ASP A 334 -5.84 -10.44 -4.89
CA ASP A 334 -4.49 -10.25 -5.42
C ASP A 334 -3.55 -9.60 -4.40
N ARG A 335 -4.00 -8.52 -3.75
CA ARG A 335 -3.21 -7.85 -2.70
C ARG A 335 -2.88 -8.80 -1.56
N GLU A 336 -3.86 -9.56 -1.09
CA GLU A 336 -3.62 -10.55 -0.03
C GLU A 336 -2.63 -11.62 -0.47
N ALA A 337 -2.74 -12.12 -1.70
CA ALA A 337 -1.77 -13.07 -2.27
C ALA A 337 -0.37 -12.48 -2.35
N GLN A 338 -0.24 -11.23 -2.81
CA GLN A 338 1.04 -10.51 -2.86
C GLN A 338 1.62 -10.26 -1.47
N ASP A 339 0.81 -9.94 -0.47
CA ASP A 339 1.25 -9.76 0.92
C ASP A 339 1.80 -11.08 1.50
N VAL A 340 1.09 -12.19 1.30
CA VAL A 340 1.55 -13.52 1.71
C VAL A 340 2.88 -13.89 1.04
N LEU A 341 2.99 -13.69 -0.28
CA LEU A 341 4.23 -13.91 -1.03
C LEU A 341 5.36 -13.02 -0.53
N GLY A 342 5.05 -11.75 -0.25
CA GLY A 342 6.01 -10.79 0.31
C GLY A 342 6.54 -11.23 1.66
N ASP A 343 5.68 -11.73 2.54
CA ASP A 343 6.05 -12.27 3.85
C ASP A 343 6.91 -13.52 3.74
N GLU A 344 6.54 -14.46 2.87
CA GLU A 344 7.33 -15.66 2.61
C GLU A 344 8.73 -15.31 2.08
N ARG A 345 8.81 -14.37 1.11
CA ARG A 345 10.07 -13.88 0.56
C ARG A 345 10.93 -13.21 1.63
N ARG A 346 10.33 -12.33 2.48
CA ARG A 346 11.04 -11.69 3.59
C ARG A 346 11.63 -12.71 4.56
N ARG A 347 10.85 -13.72 4.99
CA ARG A 347 11.32 -14.78 5.89
C ARG A 347 12.45 -15.59 5.26
N LYS A 348 12.36 -15.91 3.98
CA LYS A 348 13.38 -16.65 3.26
C LYS A 348 14.67 -15.84 3.11
N CYS A 349 14.56 -14.57 2.72
CA CYS A 349 15.70 -13.65 2.65
C CYS A 349 16.40 -13.52 4.00
N ALA A 350 15.65 -13.35 5.10
CA ALA A 350 16.22 -13.24 6.44
C ALA A 350 17.04 -14.48 6.83
N LYS A 351 16.54 -15.70 6.52
CA LYS A 351 17.27 -16.95 6.75
C LYS A 351 18.54 -17.07 5.91
N LEU A 352 18.47 -16.67 4.62
CA LEU A 352 19.64 -16.67 3.74
C LEU A 352 20.70 -15.68 4.22
N ILE A 353 20.28 -14.44 4.56
CA ILE A 353 21.17 -13.41 5.06
C ILE A 353 21.84 -13.89 6.37
N GLU A 354 21.07 -14.48 7.29
CA GLU A 354 21.63 -15.05 8.51
C GLU A 354 22.64 -16.15 8.22
N HIS A 355 22.31 -17.07 7.31
CA HIS A 355 23.24 -18.14 6.92
C HIS A 355 24.56 -17.57 6.38
N TYR A 356 24.49 -16.69 5.39
CA TYR A 356 25.69 -16.13 4.75
C TYR A 356 26.46 -15.17 5.67
N GLN A 357 25.79 -14.49 6.58
CA GLN A 357 26.43 -13.74 7.67
C GLN A 357 27.40 -14.62 8.47
N TRP A 358 26.95 -15.82 8.86
CA TRP A 358 27.77 -16.73 9.66
C TRP A 358 28.80 -17.49 8.81
N VAL A 359 28.53 -17.78 7.56
CA VAL A 359 29.56 -18.30 6.63
C VAL A 359 30.68 -17.28 6.49
N THR A 360 30.37 -15.99 6.30
CA THR A 360 31.36 -14.92 6.23
C THR A 360 32.17 -14.82 7.53
N ALA A 361 31.52 -14.85 8.69
CA ALA A 361 32.19 -14.81 9.98
C ALA A 361 33.19 -15.95 10.18
N THR A 362 32.76 -17.18 9.90
CA THR A 362 33.61 -18.37 10.07
C THR A 362 34.78 -18.39 9.07
N THR A 363 34.54 -17.94 7.84
CA THR A 363 35.58 -17.81 6.81
C THR A 363 36.68 -16.83 7.22
N VAL A 364 36.28 -15.64 7.70
CA VAL A 364 37.21 -14.62 8.18
C VAL A 364 37.95 -15.07 9.43
N PHE A 365 37.27 -15.75 10.36
CA PHE A 365 37.88 -16.26 11.59
C PHE A 365 38.93 -17.36 11.33
N ALA A 366 38.64 -18.27 10.38
CA ALA A 366 39.51 -19.38 10.05
C ALA A 366 40.79 -18.98 9.29
N ASN A 367 40.80 -17.82 8.64
CA ASN A 367 41.90 -17.38 7.79
C ASN A 367 42.60 -16.15 8.38
N PRO A 368 43.81 -16.27 8.90
CA PRO A 368 44.56 -15.14 9.42
C PRO A 368 45.20 -14.25 8.34
N VAL A 369 45.05 -14.62 7.04
CA VAL A 369 45.67 -13.89 5.91
C VAL A 369 44.66 -12.93 5.28
N PRO A 370 44.85 -11.60 5.44
CA PRO A 370 43.86 -10.59 4.96
C PRO A 370 43.54 -10.66 3.47
N ALA A 371 44.52 -10.98 2.62
CA ALA A 371 44.33 -11.06 1.18
C ALA A 371 43.40 -12.22 0.75
N LEU A 372 43.47 -13.37 1.42
CA LEU A 372 42.58 -14.51 1.17
C LEU A 372 41.15 -14.23 1.64
N ASN A 373 40.97 -13.46 2.72
CA ASN A 373 39.67 -13.07 3.23
C ASN A 373 38.88 -12.22 2.24
N LEU A 374 39.54 -11.36 1.45
CA LEU A 374 38.91 -10.55 0.41
C LEU A 374 38.34 -11.42 -0.71
N VAL A 375 39.09 -12.40 -1.20
CA VAL A 375 38.66 -13.30 -2.31
C VAL A 375 37.51 -14.20 -1.86
N GLN A 376 37.63 -14.78 -0.68
CA GLN A 376 36.61 -15.69 -0.12
C GLN A 376 35.35 -14.92 0.27
N GLY A 377 35.48 -13.74 0.84
CA GLY A 377 34.34 -12.88 1.16
C GLY A 377 33.58 -12.44 -0.09
N ALA A 378 34.29 -12.14 -1.19
CA ALA A 378 33.65 -11.81 -2.47
C ALA A 378 32.87 -13.01 -3.07
N ALA A 379 33.39 -14.23 -3.00
CA ALA A 379 32.70 -15.43 -3.45
C ALA A 379 31.40 -15.69 -2.66
N VAL A 380 31.47 -15.62 -1.33
CA VAL A 380 30.31 -15.76 -0.44
C VAL A 380 29.23 -14.70 -0.76
N GLN A 381 29.66 -13.49 -1.08
CA GLN A 381 28.72 -12.41 -1.43
C GLN A 381 28.04 -12.64 -2.79
N LEU A 382 28.76 -13.21 -3.78
CA LEU A 382 28.17 -13.55 -5.07
C LEU A 382 27.13 -14.69 -4.96
N ASP A 383 27.36 -15.65 -4.06
CA ASP A 383 26.41 -16.73 -3.79
C ASP A 383 25.16 -16.19 -3.07
N LEU A 384 25.34 -15.30 -2.06
CA LEU A 384 24.21 -14.61 -1.42
C LEU A 384 23.36 -13.84 -2.44
N MET A 385 24.01 -13.10 -3.35
CA MET A 385 23.30 -12.36 -4.42
C MET A 385 22.49 -13.30 -5.32
N ALA A 386 23.06 -14.44 -5.69
CA ALA A 386 22.36 -15.43 -6.52
C ALA A 386 21.17 -16.04 -5.78
N ASP A 387 21.33 -16.37 -4.51
CA ASP A 387 20.26 -16.97 -3.72
C ASP A 387 19.14 -15.98 -3.39
N LEU A 388 19.48 -14.73 -3.07
CA LEU A 388 18.49 -13.67 -2.88
C LEU A 388 17.73 -13.38 -4.18
N ALA A 389 18.41 -13.29 -5.33
CA ALA A 389 17.76 -13.08 -6.62
C ALA A 389 16.74 -14.20 -6.93
N ARG A 390 17.09 -15.47 -6.65
CA ARG A 390 16.17 -16.60 -6.84
C ARG A 390 14.93 -16.55 -5.95
N VAL A 391 14.98 -15.89 -4.80
CA VAL A 391 13.77 -15.67 -3.96
C VAL A 391 12.75 -14.79 -4.67
N TYR A 392 13.22 -13.89 -5.54
CA TYR A 392 12.37 -12.98 -6.33
C TYR A 392 12.21 -13.45 -7.78
N ASP A 393 12.49 -14.73 -8.06
CA ASP A 393 12.39 -15.35 -9.39
C ASP A 393 13.28 -14.66 -10.45
N LEU A 394 14.39 -14.05 -10.00
CA LEU A 394 15.39 -13.39 -10.84
C LEU A 394 16.61 -14.29 -11.05
N ASN A 395 17.21 -14.22 -12.25
CA ASN A 395 18.41 -14.98 -12.63
C ASN A 395 19.48 -14.06 -13.20
N PRO A 396 20.15 -13.23 -12.37
CA PRO A 396 21.20 -12.36 -12.86
C PRO A 396 22.40 -13.18 -13.36
N SER A 397 22.96 -12.81 -14.50
CA SER A 397 24.15 -13.44 -15.05
C SER A 397 25.35 -13.26 -14.11
N SER A 398 26.38 -14.08 -14.27
CA SER A 398 27.62 -13.96 -13.49
C SER A 398 28.24 -12.57 -13.63
N SER A 399 28.25 -11.99 -14.82
CA SER A 399 28.77 -10.64 -15.08
C SER A 399 27.97 -9.54 -14.33
N GLN A 400 26.65 -9.67 -14.30
CA GLN A 400 25.79 -8.74 -13.56
C GLN A 400 26.04 -8.82 -12.05
N ARG A 401 26.19 -10.04 -11.50
CA ARG A 401 26.50 -10.24 -10.08
C ARG A 401 27.87 -9.66 -9.70
N HIS A 402 28.90 -9.85 -10.54
CA HIS A 402 30.22 -9.27 -10.29
C HIS A 402 30.19 -7.74 -10.36
N ALA A 403 29.48 -7.17 -11.33
CA ALA A 403 29.32 -5.71 -11.43
C ALA A 403 28.58 -5.15 -10.21
N LEU A 404 27.51 -5.82 -9.77
CA LEU A 404 26.74 -5.43 -8.58
C LEU A 404 27.60 -5.54 -7.31
N ALA A 405 28.36 -6.63 -7.14
CA ALA A 405 29.28 -6.81 -6.01
C ALA A 405 30.37 -5.73 -5.97
N GLY A 406 30.94 -5.39 -7.13
CA GLY A 406 31.93 -4.31 -7.23
C GLY A 406 31.36 -2.92 -6.89
N ASN A 407 30.12 -2.65 -7.31
CA ASN A 407 29.44 -1.39 -6.98
C ASN A 407 29.12 -1.32 -5.48
N LEU A 408 28.62 -2.43 -4.91
CA LEU A 408 28.31 -2.55 -3.49
C LEU A 408 29.56 -2.33 -2.64
N GLY A 409 30.68 -3.00 -2.98
CA GLY A 409 31.94 -2.85 -2.26
C GLY A 409 32.47 -1.42 -2.30
N ARG A 410 32.44 -0.76 -3.47
CA ARG A 410 32.85 0.65 -3.59
C ARG A 410 31.96 1.59 -2.78
N ALA A 411 30.66 1.39 -2.79
CA ALA A 411 29.72 2.19 -2.01
C ALA A 411 29.93 1.99 -0.49
N MET A 412 30.19 0.76 -0.04
CA MET A 412 30.49 0.48 1.37
C MET A 412 31.79 1.18 1.82
N LEU A 413 32.82 1.14 0.99
CA LEU A 413 34.10 1.82 1.27
C LEU A 413 33.92 3.35 1.24
N GLY A 414 33.24 3.89 0.23
CA GLY A 414 32.97 5.32 0.09
C GLY A 414 32.17 5.90 1.25
N ALA A 415 31.24 5.12 1.80
CA ALA A 415 30.44 5.49 2.98
C ALA A 415 31.16 5.26 4.33
N GLY A 416 32.42 4.77 4.34
CA GLY A 416 33.17 4.51 5.57
C GLY A 416 32.57 3.41 6.46
N LEU A 417 31.75 2.52 5.88
CA LEU A 417 31.05 1.48 6.64
C LEU A 417 31.97 0.46 7.33
N PRO A 418 33.13 0.05 6.76
CA PRO A 418 34.04 -0.88 7.44
C PRO A 418 34.59 -0.33 8.76
N GLU A 419 35.00 0.93 8.78
CA GLU A 419 35.51 1.62 9.97
C GLU A 419 34.39 1.82 11.00
N ALA A 420 33.23 2.28 10.55
CA ALA A 420 32.06 2.47 11.40
C ALA A 420 31.60 1.13 12.02
N ALA A 421 31.53 0.06 11.24
CA ALA A 421 31.18 -1.28 11.72
C ALA A 421 32.19 -1.82 12.74
N THR A 422 33.49 -1.63 12.48
CA THR A 422 34.54 -2.02 13.42
C THR A 422 34.39 -1.29 14.75
N SER A 423 34.10 0.01 14.72
CA SER A 423 33.88 0.82 15.92
C SER A 423 32.67 0.35 16.73
N VAL A 424 31.56 0.08 16.04
CA VAL A 424 30.32 -0.44 16.66
C VAL A 424 30.57 -1.80 17.31
N VAL A 425 31.19 -2.75 16.59
CA VAL A 425 31.47 -4.10 17.07
C VAL A 425 32.45 -4.05 18.23
N ALA A 426 33.56 -3.30 18.14
CA ALA A 426 34.53 -3.14 19.22
C ALA A 426 33.89 -2.52 20.48
N GLY A 427 32.98 -1.57 20.32
CA GLY A 427 32.20 -0.97 21.41
C GLY A 427 31.34 -1.97 22.18
N ILE A 428 30.77 -2.94 21.49
CA ILE A 428 29.98 -4.02 22.10
C ILE A 428 30.88 -4.92 22.98
N PHE A 429 32.01 -5.34 22.43
CA PHE A 429 32.93 -6.26 23.14
C PHE A 429 33.65 -5.61 24.34
N LYS A 430 33.92 -4.29 24.31
CA LYS A 430 34.48 -3.56 25.43
C LYS A 430 33.59 -3.56 26.69
N ARG A 431 32.32 -3.74 26.54
CA ARG A 431 31.33 -3.77 27.64
C ARG A 431 31.17 -5.15 28.29
N THR A 432 31.83 -6.19 27.78
CA THR A 432 31.67 -7.59 28.25
C THR A 432 32.97 -8.00 29.01
N PRO A 433 32.91 -8.37 30.30
CA PRO A 433 34.11 -8.61 31.13
C PRO A 433 35.03 -9.78 30.69
N ALA A 434 34.54 -10.62 29.75
CA ALA A 434 35.26 -11.83 29.31
C ALA A 434 36.18 -11.61 28.09
N THR A 435 36.48 -10.38 27.70
CA THR A 435 37.01 -10.10 26.36
C THR A 435 38.47 -9.62 26.34
N PHE A 436 39.37 -10.49 26.70
CA PHE A 436 40.66 -10.55 26.00
C PHE A 436 40.50 -11.43 24.77
N VAL A 437 39.58 -11.08 23.87
CA VAL A 437 39.30 -11.88 22.67
C VAL A 437 40.30 -11.47 21.59
N ALA A 438 41.07 -12.43 21.12
CA ALA A 438 42.02 -12.27 20.03
C ALA A 438 41.41 -11.49 18.87
N GLY A 439 42.16 -10.56 18.23
CA GLY A 439 41.66 -9.65 17.18
C GLY A 439 40.87 -10.30 16.02
N GLY A 440 41.03 -11.61 15.80
CA GLY A 440 40.27 -12.39 14.83
C GLY A 440 38.76 -12.43 15.07
N VAL A 441 38.31 -12.40 16.34
CA VAL A 441 36.86 -12.42 16.66
C VAL A 441 36.19 -11.08 16.30
N VAL A 442 36.88 -9.96 16.58
CA VAL A 442 36.37 -8.63 16.21
C VAL A 442 36.29 -8.51 14.69
N GLN A 443 37.30 -8.98 13.96
CA GLN A 443 37.29 -8.98 12.49
C GLN A 443 36.17 -9.85 11.93
N ALA A 444 35.98 -11.08 12.44
CA ALA A 444 34.91 -11.97 12.04
C ALA A 444 33.50 -11.37 12.31
N ALA A 445 33.33 -10.78 13.49
CA ALA A 445 32.09 -10.11 13.87
C ALA A 445 31.81 -8.86 12.99
N THR A 446 32.84 -8.07 12.68
CA THR A 446 32.73 -6.92 11.77
C THR A 446 32.32 -7.39 10.37
N ALA A 447 32.97 -8.44 9.84
CA ALA A 447 32.62 -8.99 8.53
C ALA A 447 31.21 -9.55 8.50
N ALA A 448 30.77 -10.25 9.56
CA ALA A 448 29.40 -10.72 9.70
C ALA A 448 28.37 -9.58 9.73
N TYR A 449 28.65 -8.52 10.45
CA TYR A 449 27.78 -7.34 10.51
C TYR A 449 27.66 -6.66 9.16
N LEU A 450 28.76 -6.45 8.47
CA LEU A 450 28.78 -5.87 7.12
C LEU A 450 28.07 -6.78 6.08
N ALA A 451 28.27 -8.10 6.18
CA ALA A 451 27.56 -9.05 5.32
C ALA A 451 26.05 -8.97 5.51
N ARG A 452 25.58 -8.77 6.74
CA ARG A 452 24.16 -8.57 7.03
C ARG A 452 23.65 -7.24 6.47
N VAL A 453 24.34 -6.14 6.67
CA VAL A 453 23.99 -4.83 6.10
C VAL A 453 23.86 -4.92 4.57
N ALA A 454 24.84 -5.53 3.91
CA ALA A 454 24.84 -5.76 2.47
C ALA A 454 23.68 -6.67 2.03
N GLY A 455 23.46 -7.76 2.77
CA GLY A 455 22.38 -8.71 2.46
C GLY A 455 20.98 -8.09 2.56
N GLU A 456 20.73 -7.31 3.61
CA GLU A 456 19.44 -6.60 3.79
C GLU A 456 19.22 -5.52 2.72
N ALA A 457 20.27 -4.77 2.35
CA ALA A 457 20.20 -3.81 1.26
C ALA A 457 19.94 -4.49 -0.11
N LEU A 458 20.59 -5.64 -0.36
CA LEU A 458 20.36 -6.44 -1.57
C LEU A 458 18.95 -7.05 -1.62
N ALA A 459 18.45 -7.54 -0.50
CA ALA A 459 17.08 -8.06 -0.43
C ALA A 459 16.05 -6.96 -0.77
N GLU A 460 16.31 -5.74 -0.33
CA GLU A 460 15.48 -4.58 -0.68
C GLU A 460 15.62 -4.19 -2.17
N TYR A 461 16.83 -4.20 -2.70
CA TYR A 461 17.11 -3.96 -4.11
C TYR A 461 16.32 -4.91 -5.02
N TYR A 462 16.35 -6.22 -4.72
CA TYR A 462 15.59 -7.20 -5.49
C TYR A 462 14.07 -7.08 -5.27
N ARG A 463 13.63 -6.77 -4.05
CA ARG A 463 12.22 -6.50 -3.74
C ARG A 463 11.66 -5.33 -4.55
N ASN A 464 12.48 -4.31 -4.77
CA ASN A 464 12.11 -3.10 -5.51
C ASN A 464 12.39 -3.22 -7.03
N GLY A 465 12.43 -4.43 -7.57
CA GLY A 465 12.61 -4.66 -9.00
C GLY A 465 13.99 -4.22 -9.52
N GLU A 466 15.06 -4.60 -8.81
CA GLU A 466 16.45 -4.22 -9.12
C GLU A 466 16.71 -2.71 -9.05
N SER A 467 16.05 -2.02 -8.11
CA SER A 467 16.19 -0.59 -7.86
C SER A 467 16.64 -0.28 -6.43
N TRP A 468 17.62 0.61 -6.30
CA TRP A 468 18.10 1.11 -4.99
C TRP A 468 17.24 2.25 -4.42
N GLY A 469 16.24 2.72 -5.15
CA GLY A 469 15.43 3.86 -4.76
C GLY A 469 16.12 5.23 -4.97
N PRO A 470 15.49 6.32 -4.49
CA PRO A 470 15.90 7.70 -4.85
C PRO A 470 17.25 8.14 -4.31
N GLY A 471 17.81 7.45 -3.33
CA GLY A 471 19.14 7.78 -2.76
C GLY A 471 20.29 6.94 -3.30
N GLY A 472 20.00 5.96 -4.16
CA GLY A 472 21.01 5.05 -4.70
C GLY A 472 21.57 4.06 -3.65
N ILE A 473 22.63 3.36 -4.06
CA ILE A 473 23.23 2.26 -3.28
C ILE A 473 23.77 2.72 -1.91
N GLU A 474 24.38 3.91 -1.83
CA GLU A 474 24.97 4.43 -0.59
C GLU A 474 23.88 4.72 0.44
N ALA A 475 22.79 5.38 0.04
CA ALA A 475 21.69 5.68 0.93
C ALA A 475 21.00 4.41 1.45
N ALA A 476 20.82 3.40 0.57
CA ALA A 476 20.25 2.11 0.97
C ALA A 476 21.13 1.40 2.01
N LEU A 477 22.45 1.41 1.83
CA LEU A 477 23.41 0.82 2.77
C LEU A 477 23.41 1.54 4.12
N LEU A 478 23.46 2.87 4.11
CA LEU A 478 23.45 3.68 5.33
C LEU A 478 22.16 3.49 6.12
N ALA A 479 21.01 3.49 5.45
CA ALA A 479 19.71 3.24 6.09
C ALA A 479 19.67 1.86 6.78
N ARG A 480 20.24 0.81 6.18
CA ARG A 480 20.34 -0.51 6.79
C ARG A 480 21.35 -0.57 7.93
N PHE A 481 22.48 0.10 7.77
CA PHE A 481 23.48 0.22 8.82
C PHE A 481 22.90 0.89 10.08
N GLU A 482 22.18 2.00 9.93
CA GLU A 482 21.51 2.70 11.02
C GLU A 482 20.41 1.84 11.67
N ALA A 483 19.60 1.15 10.87
CA ALA A 483 18.54 0.27 11.36
C ALA A 483 19.09 -0.89 12.21
N LEU A 484 20.22 -1.47 11.82
CA LEU A 484 20.92 -2.54 12.53
C LEU A 484 21.80 -2.02 13.69
N GLY A 485 22.08 -0.71 13.75
CA GLY A 485 22.81 -0.06 14.85
C GLY A 485 22.04 0.06 16.16
N ARG A 486 20.77 -0.38 16.23
CA ARG A 486 19.93 -0.32 17.43
C ARG A 486 20.45 -1.24 18.52
N ALA A 487 20.37 -0.79 19.76
CA ALA A 487 20.95 -1.46 20.93
C ALA A 487 20.47 -2.92 21.10
N ASP A 488 19.19 -3.18 20.86
CA ASP A 488 18.61 -4.52 21.01
C ASP A 488 19.20 -5.52 20.01
N PHE A 489 19.32 -5.12 18.74
CA PHE A 489 19.95 -5.96 17.72
C PHE A 489 21.41 -6.22 18.06
N LEU A 490 22.16 -5.19 18.44
CA LEU A 490 23.59 -5.30 18.75
C LEU A 490 23.86 -6.21 19.94
N GLN A 491 23.00 -6.18 20.97
CA GLN A 491 23.11 -7.12 22.11
C GLN A 491 22.84 -8.54 21.71
N GLN A 492 21.82 -8.80 20.92
CA GLN A 492 21.50 -10.12 20.41
C GLN A 492 22.61 -10.66 19.49
N PHE A 493 23.13 -9.81 18.61
CA PHE A 493 24.24 -10.15 17.74
C PHE A 493 25.51 -10.50 18.52
N ALA A 494 25.86 -9.76 19.56
CA ALA A 494 27.01 -10.06 20.41
C ALA A 494 26.90 -11.43 21.08
N ARG A 495 25.70 -11.79 21.60
CA ARG A 495 25.44 -13.12 22.15
C ARG A 495 25.63 -14.23 21.10
N GLN A 496 25.09 -14.04 19.91
CA GLN A 496 25.23 -15.00 18.82
C GLN A 496 26.69 -15.20 18.37
N VAL A 497 27.48 -14.11 18.31
CA VAL A 497 28.93 -14.19 18.02
C VAL A 497 29.63 -15.02 19.08
N PHE A 498 29.34 -14.74 20.36
CA PHE A 498 29.91 -15.48 21.47
C PHE A 498 29.57 -16.98 21.38
N ASP A 499 28.32 -17.32 21.21
CA ASP A 499 27.87 -18.72 21.18
C ASP A 499 28.40 -19.48 19.95
N ARG A 500 28.40 -18.87 18.77
CA ARG A 500 28.75 -19.56 17.51
C ARG A 500 30.24 -19.59 17.19
N ILE A 501 31.00 -18.60 17.62
CA ILE A 501 32.44 -18.50 17.32
C ILE A 501 33.27 -18.94 18.53
N LEU A 502 32.99 -18.44 19.72
CA LEU A 502 33.81 -18.68 20.90
C LEU A 502 33.51 -20.02 21.59
N SER A 503 32.29 -20.53 21.58
CA SER A 503 31.96 -21.83 22.16
C SER A 503 32.65 -22.99 21.42
N LYS A 504 32.90 -22.86 20.12
CA LYS A 504 33.61 -23.85 19.30
C LYS A 504 35.12 -23.86 19.49
N THR A 505 35.69 -22.81 20.10
CA THR A 505 37.13 -22.67 20.35
C THR A 505 37.54 -23.07 21.78
N ARG A 506 36.61 -23.46 22.66
CA ARG A 506 36.97 -24.09 23.94
C ARG A 506 37.54 -25.48 23.67
N PRO A 507 38.81 -25.74 24.01
CA PRO A 507 39.32 -27.09 23.98
C PRO A 507 38.45 -27.93 24.90
N ALA A 508 38.08 -29.14 24.45
CA ALA A 508 37.47 -30.12 25.31
C ALA A 508 38.42 -30.30 26.50
N THR A 509 38.04 -29.82 27.67
CA THR A 509 38.70 -30.19 28.90
C THR A 509 38.55 -31.70 29.02
N GLN A 510 39.68 -32.39 28.85
CA GLN A 510 39.79 -33.79 29.19
C GLN A 510 39.50 -33.94 30.70
N ASP A 511 38.36 -34.55 31.01
CA ASP A 511 38.16 -35.21 32.30
C ASP A 511 38.73 -36.61 32.24
#